data_74679f070d6c37e7242e631bff13f2b3
#
_entry.id   74679f070d6c37e7242e631bff13f2b3
#
_cell.length_a   1.000
_cell.length_b   1.000
_cell.length_c   1.000
_cell.angle_alpha   90.00
_cell.angle_beta   90.00
_cell.angle_gamma   90.00
#
_symmetry.space_group_name_H-M   'P 1'
#
loop_
_entity.id
_entity.type
_entity.pdbx_description
1 polymer ?
#
loop_
_entity_poly.entity_id
_entity_poly.type
_entity_poly.pdbx_seq_one_letter_code
_entity_poly.pdbx_strand_id
1 'polypeptide(L)'
;MGWPYQFVELDDAQKQARRHALDRFALIAQLSALVPVAVFLLFRLVRWTIARATGSGRGAYSAVPGSPISKKQRLSIEGSWKASARKVAWWLGDDVVFLGWNWGPRDQMIAGFVWTAWLLGLCVVGTGNDYLHLTKRFGIVGVSQFPVQYLLSLKSLNPFALAFRSSHEEVNRWHRVLGRIVYVLLTLHALFYLNFYYQNNLLGTKITSLVPALGLSAVMGMQFLYGTALSVVRQYSYRVFFITHLLVALALPPIIYFHAKHSAFYVWEAFIVFIVDIGKRKFDTIVADTKVELIPGTDLVKLVGSIPTTKIDRFAKNPGTHIYLSIPPASRPDKSPVAAAHLVFEFAFNPFSVAAVDESSGELTLVARRRNGPMTRAFAKLAADTNAGARVKLAFDGPYGCAKRFPNLAGPEFDQILLVAGGVGATFTLPLYRWILSENPAARVQMIWAVRGAGDATWPVAGEGKSIVEDDSIQLFLTEDILDSGNGNAGPSAGGEEIELANVSSARRLKSYTPMHIDKRPNLQKIVDDVFRQGVEERVAVLVCGPEAMARELRSHLGIWVRKGRYVWWHNESFAW
;
A
#
# COMPACT_ATOMS: atom_id res chain seq x y z
N MET A 1 25.56 -29.87 -27.24
CA MET A 1 26.40 -29.36 -26.12
C MET A 1 25.81 -29.95 -24.86
N GLY A 2 26.58 -30.74 -24.09
CA GLY A 2 26.11 -31.28 -22.82
C GLY A 2 25.95 -30.19 -21.76
N TRP A 3 25.11 -30.44 -20.76
CA TRP A 3 24.95 -29.58 -19.59
C TRP A 3 26.31 -29.39 -18.89
N PRO A 4 26.78 -28.19 -18.55
CA PRO A 4 28.13 -27.95 -18.05
C PRO A 4 28.39 -28.46 -16.63
N TYR A 5 27.32 -28.79 -15.86
CA TYR A 5 27.43 -29.25 -14.47
C TYR A 5 27.37 -30.77 -14.36
N GLN A 6 28.21 -31.32 -13.47
CA GLN A 6 28.38 -32.75 -13.25
C GLN A 6 28.22 -33.10 -11.75
N PHE A 7 27.95 -34.33 -11.44
CA PHE A 7 28.01 -34.85 -10.08
C PHE A 7 29.45 -35.16 -9.73
N VAL A 8 30.04 -34.33 -8.88
CA VAL A 8 31.46 -34.41 -8.50
C VAL A 8 31.56 -35.04 -7.11
N GLU A 9 32.42 -36.02 -6.95
CA GLU A 9 32.85 -36.51 -5.64
C GLU A 9 33.91 -35.59 -5.08
N LEU A 10 33.69 -35.10 -3.86
CA LEU A 10 34.59 -34.16 -3.18
C LEU A 10 35.22 -34.81 -1.96
N ASP A 11 36.48 -34.53 -1.74
CA ASP A 11 37.13 -34.80 -0.45
C ASP A 11 36.63 -33.88 0.68
N ASP A 12 37.04 -34.11 1.92
CA ASP A 12 36.52 -33.35 3.06
C ASP A 12 36.99 -31.91 3.07
N ALA A 13 38.18 -31.61 2.59
CA ALA A 13 38.68 -30.23 2.44
C ALA A 13 37.87 -29.45 1.39
N GLN A 14 37.59 -30.07 0.26
CA GLN A 14 36.74 -29.50 -0.80
C GLN A 14 35.29 -29.29 -0.33
N LYS A 15 34.72 -30.24 0.44
CA LYS A 15 33.40 -30.07 1.07
C LYS A 15 33.37 -28.87 2.02
N GLN A 16 34.44 -28.69 2.81
CA GLN A 16 34.57 -27.55 3.74
C GLN A 16 34.73 -26.24 2.97
N ALA A 17 35.58 -26.20 1.94
CA ALA A 17 35.74 -25.02 1.08
C ALA A 17 34.42 -24.62 0.40
N ARG A 18 33.66 -25.60 -0.10
CA ARG A 18 32.30 -25.39 -0.65
C ARG A 18 31.36 -24.81 0.40
N ARG A 19 31.41 -25.26 1.64
CA ARG A 19 30.59 -24.76 2.75
C ARG A 19 30.90 -23.29 3.05
N HIS A 20 32.19 -22.92 3.19
CA HIS A 20 32.60 -21.53 3.38
C HIS A 20 32.18 -20.63 2.21
N ALA A 21 32.24 -21.14 0.98
CA ALA A 21 31.75 -20.42 -0.17
C ALA A 21 30.22 -20.17 -0.11
N LEU A 22 29.42 -21.16 0.31
CA LEU A 22 27.99 -21.03 0.49
C LEU A 22 27.67 -19.91 1.51
N ASP A 23 28.31 -19.95 2.67
CA ASP A 23 28.08 -18.97 3.74
C ASP A 23 28.49 -17.55 3.31
N ARG A 24 29.65 -17.39 2.66
CA ARG A 24 30.11 -16.10 2.15
C ARG A 24 29.18 -15.49 1.13
N PHE A 25 28.71 -16.26 0.15
CA PHE A 25 27.81 -15.73 -0.89
C PHE A 25 26.40 -15.47 -0.39
N ALA A 26 25.91 -16.23 0.59
CA ALA A 26 24.67 -15.95 1.28
C ALA A 26 24.72 -14.62 2.04
N LEU A 27 25.81 -14.37 2.76
CA LEU A 27 26.04 -13.10 3.45
C LEU A 27 26.14 -11.92 2.49
N ILE A 28 26.87 -12.07 1.37
CA ILE A 28 26.93 -11.05 0.32
C ILE A 28 25.53 -10.77 -0.24
N ALA A 29 24.74 -11.81 -0.52
CA ALA A 29 23.39 -11.65 -1.03
C ALA A 29 22.47 -10.91 -0.04
N GLN A 30 22.55 -11.19 1.25
CA GLN A 30 21.78 -10.49 2.28
C GLN A 30 22.25 -9.02 2.42
N LEU A 31 23.55 -8.79 2.63
CA LEU A 31 24.07 -7.45 2.89
C LEU A 31 23.95 -6.53 1.67
N SER A 32 24.01 -7.07 0.44
CA SER A 32 23.82 -6.29 -0.78
C SER A 32 22.41 -5.67 -0.85
N ALA A 33 21.40 -6.24 -0.18
CA ALA A 33 20.07 -5.65 -0.09
C ALA A 33 20.05 -4.34 0.72
N LEU A 34 21.05 -4.08 1.54
CA LEU A 34 21.20 -2.83 2.28
C LEU A 34 21.87 -1.72 1.47
N VAL A 35 22.54 -2.06 0.36
CA VAL A 35 23.27 -1.10 -0.49
C VAL A 35 22.36 0.02 -1.01
N PRO A 36 21.17 -0.23 -1.56
CA PRO A 36 20.26 0.83 -1.99
C PRO A 36 19.88 1.78 -0.85
N VAL A 37 19.69 1.24 0.35
CA VAL A 37 19.38 2.03 1.56
C VAL A 37 20.56 2.92 1.93
N ALA A 38 21.77 2.35 1.99
CA ALA A 38 23.00 3.07 2.31
C ALA A 38 23.26 4.20 1.33
N VAL A 39 23.15 3.92 0.01
CA VAL A 39 23.31 4.92 -1.06
C VAL A 39 22.28 6.05 -0.91
N PHE A 40 21.03 5.72 -0.65
CA PHE A 40 19.98 6.73 -0.48
C PHE A 40 20.22 7.60 0.76
N LEU A 41 20.59 6.99 1.88
CA LEU A 41 20.89 7.74 3.11
C LEU A 41 22.12 8.62 2.95
N LEU A 42 23.17 8.13 2.28
CA LEU A 42 24.36 8.92 1.95
C LEU A 42 24.03 10.11 1.04
N PHE A 43 23.24 9.88 0.00
CA PHE A 43 22.75 10.96 -0.87
C PHE A 43 21.98 12.03 -0.10
N ARG A 44 21.11 11.62 0.83
CA ARG A 44 20.38 12.55 1.70
C ARG A 44 21.31 13.32 2.63
N LEU A 45 22.29 12.64 3.22
CA LEU A 45 23.30 13.28 4.07
C LEU A 45 24.09 14.33 3.31
N VAL A 46 24.59 13.98 2.13
CA VAL A 46 25.32 14.92 1.25
C VAL A 46 24.44 16.12 0.88
N ARG A 47 23.20 15.90 0.49
CA ARG A 47 22.26 17.01 0.21
C ARG A 47 22.02 17.90 1.42
N TRP A 48 21.88 17.32 2.59
CA TRP A 48 21.69 18.07 3.82
C TRP A 48 22.92 18.90 4.20
N THR A 49 24.13 18.32 4.10
CA THR A 49 25.38 19.04 4.38
C THR A 49 25.58 20.20 3.41
N ILE A 50 25.35 19.99 2.11
CA ILE A 50 25.42 21.07 1.09
C ILE A 50 24.42 22.17 1.41
N ALA A 51 23.16 21.84 1.67
CA ALA A 51 22.14 22.82 2.00
C ALA A 51 22.49 23.65 3.27
N ARG A 52 23.10 23.00 4.26
CA ARG A 52 23.55 23.66 5.49
C ARG A 52 24.77 24.55 5.25
N ALA A 53 25.72 24.10 4.44
CA ALA A 53 26.93 24.86 4.10
C ALA A 53 26.63 26.08 3.21
N THR A 54 25.67 25.95 2.30
CA THR A 54 25.29 27.05 1.37
C THR A 54 24.27 28.02 1.94
N GLY A 55 23.84 27.84 3.19
CA GLY A 55 22.79 28.66 3.83
C GLY A 55 21.42 28.57 3.16
N SER A 56 21.25 27.65 2.23
CA SER A 56 20.07 27.49 1.37
C SER A 56 18.78 27.11 2.12
N GLY A 57 18.85 26.91 3.43
CA GLY A 57 17.71 26.52 4.28
C GLY A 57 17.02 27.68 5.01
N ARG A 58 17.55 28.90 4.95
CA ARG A 58 16.97 30.06 5.61
C ARG A 58 16.43 31.04 4.57
N GLY A 59 15.13 30.97 4.31
CA GLY A 59 14.42 32.02 3.55
C GLY A 59 14.74 32.02 2.05
N ALA A 60 14.78 30.87 1.39
CA ALA A 60 14.80 30.83 -0.06
C ALA A 60 13.51 31.50 -0.57
N TYR A 61 13.65 32.73 -1.08
CA TYR A 61 12.57 33.43 -1.76
C TYR A 61 12.03 32.55 -2.87
N SER A 62 10.82 32.06 -2.73
CA SER A 62 10.15 31.34 -3.81
C SER A 62 9.88 32.36 -4.91
N ALA A 63 10.51 32.17 -6.06
CA ALA A 63 10.30 33.05 -7.18
C ALA A 63 8.83 33.04 -7.58
N VAL A 64 8.20 34.20 -7.65
CA VAL A 64 6.79 34.29 -8.07
C VAL A 64 6.63 33.69 -9.46
N PRO A 65 5.66 32.76 -9.66
CA PRO A 65 5.39 32.16 -10.97
C PRO A 65 5.19 33.25 -12.05
N GLY A 66 5.76 33.04 -13.24
CA GLY A 66 5.70 34.03 -14.32
C GLY A 66 6.72 35.17 -14.23
N SER A 67 7.47 35.27 -13.15
CA SER A 67 8.50 36.31 -12.99
C SER A 67 9.71 36.05 -13.91
N PRO A 68 10.49 37.12 -14.28
CA PRO A 68 11.71 36.94 -15.07
C PRO A 68 12.73 36.02 -14.40
N ILE A 69 12.75 35.99 -13.06
CA ILE A 69 13.63 35.13 -12.27
C ILE A 69 13.23 33.67 -12.40
N SER A 70 11.94 33.32 -12.31
CA SER A 70 11.46 31.98 -12.47
C SER A 70 11.70 31.44 -13.89
N LYS A 71 11.52 32.30 -14.92
CA LYS A 71 11.86 31.99 -16.32
C LYS A 71 13.34 31.70 -16.49
N LYS A 72 14.21 32.53 -15.90
CA LYS A 72 15.67 32.34 -15.96
C LYS A 72 16.10 31.05 -15.25
N GLN A 73 15.53 30.73 -14.10
CA GLN A 73 15.79 29.47 -13.38
C GLN A 73 15.38 28.25 -14.19
N ARG A 74 14.23 28.31 -14.87
CA ARG A 74 13.74 27.20 -15.71
C ARG A 74 14.64 26.95 -16.92
N LEU A 75 15.13 28.01 -17.55
CA LEU A 75 16.00 27.96 -18.71
C LEU A 75 17.48 27.67 -18.34
N SER A 76 17.83 27.68 -17.06
CA SER A 76 19.14 27.32 -16.59
C SER A 76 19.43 25.82 -16.84
N ILE A 77 20.73 25.46 -16.91
CA ILE A 77 21.19 24.07 -17.02
C ILE A 77 20.60 23.23 -15.87
N GLU A 78 20.61 23.76 -14.64
CA GLU A 78 20.05 23.11 -13.47
C GLU A 78 18.52 22.88 -13.61
N GLY A 79 17.79 23.87 -14.12
CA GLY A 79 16.36 23.78 -14.40
C GLY A 79 16.04 22.70 -15.44
N SER A 80 16.85 22.62 -16.51
CA SER A 80 16.74 21.60 -17.55
C SER A 80 17.02 20.19 -17.01
N TRP A 81 18.05 20.01 -16.21
CA TRP A 81 18.35 18.75 -15.54
C TRP A 81 17.23 18.30 -14.60
N LYS A 82 16.71 19.19 -13.78
CA LYS A 82 15.58 18.91 -12.89
C LYS A 82 14.32 18.52 -13.68
N ALA A 83 14.06 19.17 -14.80
CA ALA A 83 12.94 18.83 -15.68
C ALA A 83 13.12 17.44 -16.31
N SER A 84 14.33 17.11 -16.79
CA SER A 84 14.65 15.79 -17.34
C SER A 84 14.55 14.68 -16.29
N ALA A 85 15.07 14.92 -15.09
CA ALA A 85 14.95 13.98 -13.97
C ALA A 85 13.47 13.71 -13.61
N ARG A 86 12.60 14.73 -13.61
CA ARG A 86 11.15 14.56 -13.39
C ARG A 86 10.50 13.72 -14.48
N LYS A 87 10.86 13.93 -15.75
CA LYS A 87 10.33 13.13 -16.87
C LYS A 87 10.72 11.66 -16.73
N VAL A 88 11.99 11.39 -16.37
CA VAL A 88 12.47 10.03 -16.13
C VAL A 88 11.75 9.41 -14.93
N ALA A 89 11.64 10.12 -13.81
CA ALA A 89 10.93 9.63 -12.63
C ALA A 89 9.45 9.35 -12.93
N TRP A 90 8.80 10.20 -13.72
CA TRP A 90 7.43 9.98 -14.16
C TRP A 90 7.32 8.73 -15.03
N TRP A 91 8.19 8.60 -16.03
CA TRP A 91 8.25 7.43 -16.91
C TRP A 91 8.51 6.13 -16.14
N LEU A 92 9.41 6.15 -15.15
CA LEU A 92 9.68 5.00 -14.28
C LEU A 92 8.45 4.59 -13.45
N GLY A 93 7.66 5.54 -13.01
CA GLY A 93 6.44 5.28 -12.23
C GLY A 93 5.22 4.89 -13.07
N ASP A 94 5.30 4.86 -14.42
CA ASP A 94 4.21 4.41 -15.27
C ASP A 94 4.14 2.89 -15.34
N ASP A 95 2.92 2.35 -15.34
CA ASP A 95 2.68 0.92 -15.45
C ASP A 95 3.05 0.36 -16.81
N VAL A 96 3.56 -0.86 -16.80
CA VAL A 96 3.77 -1.68 -18.01
C VAL A 96 2.54 -2.54 -18.23
N VAL A 97 1.83 -2.28 -19.32
CA VAL A 97 0.71 -3.11 -19.75
C VAL A 97 1.16 -3.92 -20.97
N PHE A 98 1.14 -5.25 -20.85
CA PHE A 98 1.52 -6.17 -21.93
C PHE A 98 0.52 -7.32 -22.01
N LEU A 99 0.01 -7.63 -23.20
CA LEU A 99 -1.04 -8.63 -23.45
C LEU A 99 -2.31 -8.42 -22.58
N GLY A 100 -2.70 -7.19 -22.31
CA GLY A 100 -3.86 -6.86 -21.48
C GLY A 100 -3.64 -6.99 -19.96
N TRP A 101 -2.45 -7.45 -19.53
CA TRP A 101 -2.09 -7.58 -18.11
C TRP A 101 -1.25 -6.40 -17.64
N ASN A 102 -1.58 -5.87 -16.47
CA ASN A 102 -0.75 -4.87 -15.80
C ASN A 102 0.35 -5.58 -15.00
N TRP A 103 1.60 -5.39 -15.40
CA TRP A 103 2.79 -5.97 -14.77
C TRP A 103 3.34 -5.10 -13.64
N GLY A 104 2.77 -3.92 -13.45
CA GLY A 104 3.21 -2.92 -12.48
C GLY A 104 4.11 -1.84 -13.07
N PRO A 105 4.59 -0.91 -12.24
CA PRO A 105 5.40 0.22 -12.70
C PRO A 105 6.80 -0.22 -13.18
N ARG A 106 7.34 0.53 -14.14
CA ARG A 106 8.65 0.23 -14.77
C ARG A 106 9.79 0.17 -13.79
N ASP A 107 9.82 1.05 -12.78
CA ASP A 107 10.85 1.05 -11.74
C ASP A 107 10.91 -0.29 -11.01
N GLN A 108 9.75 -0.86 -10.71
CA GLN A 108 9.64 -2.15 -10.04
C GLN A 108 10.14 -3.30 -10.93
N MET A 109 9.83 -3.26 -12.23
CA MET A 109 10.29 -4.27 -13.17
C MET A 109 11.80 -4.21 -13.39
N ILE A 110 12.36 -3.00 -13.60
CA ILE A 110 13.78 -2.80 -13.81
C ILE A 110 14.58 -3.24 -12.57
N ALA A 111 14.18 -2.76 -11.40
CA ALA A 111 14.85 -3.13 -10.16
C ALA A 111 14.72 -4.64 -9.86
N GLY A 112 13.55 -5.23 -10.13
CA GLY A 112 13.33 -6.67 -10.02
C GLY A 112 14.23 -7.48 -10.94
N PHE A 113 14.38 -7.04 -12.19
CA PHE A 113 15.28 -7.68 -13.16
C PHE A 113 16.75 -7.59 -12.72
N VAL A 114 17.21 -6.39 -12.35
CA VAL A 114 18.60 -6.18 -11.87
C VAL A 114 18.88 -7.02 -10.63
N TRP A 115 17.94 -7.06 -9.68
CA TRP A 115 18.09 -7.86 -8.46
C TRP A 115 18.10 -9.36 -8.76
N THR A 116 17.25 -9.82 -9.67
CA THR A 116 17.26 -11.22 -10.12
C THR A 116 18.58 -11.60 -10.76
N ALA A 117 19.08 -10.76 -11.67
CA ALA A 117 20.37 -10.99 -12.34
C ALA A 117 21.53 -11.03 -11.33
N TRP A 118 21.51 -10.14 -10.32
CA TRP A 118 22.50 -10.12 -9.26
C TRP A 118 22.48 -11.41 -8.42
N LEU A 119 21.33 -11.82 -7.93
CA LEU A 119 21.21 -13.04 -7.13
C LEU A 119 21.53 -14.31 -7.93
N LEU A 120 21.13 -14.39 -9.20
CA LEU A 120 21.52 -15.48 -10.09
C LEU A 120 23.02 -15.50 -10.33
N GLY A 121 23.64 -14.34 -10.54
CA GLY A 121 25.10 -14.21 -10.62
C GLY A 121 25.78 -14.78 -9.37
N LEU A 122 25.31 -14.42 -8.18
CA LEU A 122 25.81 -14.99 -6.92
C LEU A 122 25.56 -16.50 -6.80
N CYS A 123 24.52 -17.06 -7.42
CA CYS A 123 24.31 -18.49 -7.44
C CYS A 123 25.31 -19.23 -8.32
N VAL A 124 25.77 -18.64 -9.43
CA VAL A 124 26.59 -19.31 -10.45
C VAL A 124 28.08 -19.07 -10.25
N VAL A 125 28.48 -17.85 -9.87
CA VAL A 125 29.91 -17.48 -9.74
C VAL A 125 30.62 -18.37 -8.71
N GLY A 126 31.74 -18.98 -9.15
CA GLY A 126 32.61 -19.80 -8.30
C GLY A 126 32.05 -21.19 -7.94
N THR A 127 31.03 -21.68 -8.65
CA THR A 127 30.52 -23.05 -8.47
C THR A 127 31.30 -24.08 -9.28
N GLY A 128 32.10 -23.65 -10.26
CA GLY A 128 32.77 -24.55 -11.21
C GLY A 128 31.72 -25.40 -11.94
N ASN A 129 32.03 -26.66 -12.12
CA ASN A 129 31.13 -27.64 -12.75
C ASN A 129 30.39 -28.52 -11.72
N ASP A 130 30.43 -28.16 -10.40
CA ASP A 130 29.80 -28.92 -9.34
C ASP A 130 28.28 -28.66 -9.32
N TYR A 131 27.50 -29.63 -9.76
CA TYR A 131 26.03 -29.58 -9.77
C TYR A 131 25.44 -29.37 -8.38
N LEU A 132 25.94 -30.06 -7.35
CA LEU A 132 25.44 -29.91 -5.98
C LEU A 132 25.85 -28.59 -5.36
N HIS A 133 26.97 -27.98 -5.79
CA HIS A 133 27.32 -26.64 -5.36
C HIS A 133 26.31 -25.61 -5.88
N LEU A 134 25.98 -25.65 -7.18
CA LEU A 134 24.97 -24.80 -7.77
C LEU A 134 23.60 -24.97 -7.08
N THR A 135 23.18 -26.24 -6.91
CA THR A 135 21.92 -26.59 -6.25
C THR A 135 21.81 -26.00 -4.86
N LYS A 136 22.86 -26.13 -4.04
CA LYS A 136 22.92 -25.57 -2.67
C LYS A 136 22.98 -24.04 -2.68
N ARG A 137 23.61 -23.42 -3.70
CA ARG A 137 23.63 -21.95 -3.86
C ARG A 137 22.24 -21.38 -4.05
N PHE A 138 21.40 -21.97 -4.91
CA PHE A 138 20.00 -21.55 -5.04
C PHE A 138 19.28 -21.55 -3.70
N GLY A 139 19.48 -22.62 -2.88
CA GLY A 139 18.86 -22.72 -1.56
C GLY A 139 19.33 -21.64 -0.59
N ILE A 140 20.64 -21.53 -0.39
CA ILE A 140 21.17 -20.63 0.66
C ILE A 140 21.04 -19.15 0.29
N VAL A 141 21.23 -18.78 -0.99
CA VAL A 141 21.00 -17.41 -1.48
C VAL A 141 19.53 -17.06 -1.38
N GLY A 142 18.61 -17.99 -1.72
CA GLY A 142 17.17 -17.78 -1.55
C GLY A 142 16.78 -17.54 -0.09
N VAL A 143 17.26 -18.38 0.83
CA VAL A 143 16.95 -18.24 2.27
C VAL A 143 17.62 -17.01 2.89
N SER A 144 18.81 -16.60 2.43
CA SER A 144 19.46 -15.39 2.93
C SER A 144 18.66 -14.10 2.67
N GLN A 145 17.68 -14.15 1.76
CA GLN A 145 16.76 -13.04 1.51
C GLN A 145 15.57 -12.98 2.48
N PHE A 146 15.35 -13.99 3.32
CA PHE A 146 14.21 -14.02 4.26
C PHE A 146 14.18 -12.83 5.21
N PRO A 147 15.27 -12.43 5.87
CA PRO A 147 15.26 -11.27 6.74
C PRO A 147 14.76 -10.02 6.04
N VAL A 148 15.25 -9.76 4.82
CA VAL A 148 14.82 -8.62 3.99
C VAL A 148 13.36 -8.77 3.57
N GLN A 149 12.94 -9.98 3.18
CA GLN A 149 11.57 -10.28 2.78
C GLN A 149 10.57 -9.99 3.90
N TYR A 150 10.91 -10.37 5.15
CA TYR A 150 10.06 -10.09 6.30
C TYR A 150 10.10 -8.62 6.68
N LEU A 151 11.27 -7.98 6.69
CA LEU A 151 11.41 -6.53 6.96
C LEU A 151 10.57 -5.67 6.00
N LEU A 152 10.50 -6.03 4.71
CA LEU A 152 9.68 -5.34 3.71
C LEU A 152 8.17 -5.45 3.97
N SER A 153 7.72 -6.46 4.73
CA SER A 153 6.31 -6.68 5.06
C SER A 153 5.87 -6.04 6.37
N LEU A 154 6.81 -5.59 7.22
CA LEU A 154 6.49 -5.00 8.52
C LEU A 154 5.65 -3.73 8.37
N LYS A 155 4.69 -3.55 9.27
CA LYS A 155 3.81 -2.39 9.26
C LYS A 155 4.31 -1.26 10.14
N SER A 156 4.73 -1.58 11.37
CA SER A 156 5.12 -0.58 12.38
C SER A 156 6.62 -0.29 12.37
N LEU A 157 7.44 -1.32 12.35
CA LEU A 157 8.90 -1.23 12.49
C LEU A 157 9.63 -1.42 11.16
N ASN A 158 9.08 -0.93 10.05
CA ASN A 158 9.67 -1.11 8.73
C ASN A 158 10.85 -0.14 8.50
N PRO A 159 12.11 -0.62 8.53
CA PRO A 159 13.27 0.24 8.39
C PRO A 159 13.40 0.82 6.98
N PHE A 160 12.92 0.11 5.96
CA PHE A 160 12.92 0.60 4.58
C PHE A 160 11.92 1.76 4.43
N ALA A 161 10.72 1.62 5.01
CA ALA A 161 9.75 2.71 5.01
C ALA A 161 10.29 3.96 5.73
N LEU A 162 11.03 3.77 6.82
CA LEU A 162 11.68 4.88 7.55
C LEU A 162 12.81 5.51 6.71
N ALA A 163 13.69 4.70 6.14
CA ALA A 163 14.84 5.17 5.36
C ALA A 163 14.42 5.94 4.11
N PHE A 164 13.48 5.39 3.34
CA PHE A 164 12.98 5.99 2.09
C PHE A 164 11.90 7.06 2.30
N ARG A 165 11.50 7.34 3.54
CA ARG A 165 10.38 8.22 3.86
C ARG A 165 9.10 7.82 3.11
N SER A 166 8.79 6.55 3.14
CA SER A 166 7.69 5.93 2.44
C SER A 166 6.75 5.23 3.42
N SER A 167 5.57 4.84 3.00
CA SER A 167 4.68 4.01 3.81
C SER A 167 5.04 2.53 3.71
N HIS A 168 4.52 1.70 4.61
CA HIS A 168 4.70 0.26 4.49
C HIS A 168 3.95 -0.30 3.26
N GLU A 169 2.85 0.32 2.84
CA GLU A 169 2.12 -0.04 1.63
C GLU A 169 2.98 0.16 0.37
N GLU A 170 3.67 1.29 0.29
CA GLU A 170 4.59 1.56 -0.82
C GLU A 170 5.78 0.62 -0.82
N VAL A 171 6.32 0.29 0.37
CA VAL A 171 7.43 -0.66 0.51
C VAL A 171 7.00 -2.09 0.19
N ASN A 172 5.75 -2.46 0.50
CA ASN A 172 5.20 -3.79 0.26
C ASN A 172 5.22 -4.22 -1.23
N ARG A 173 5.31 -3.28 -2.18
CA ARG A 173 5.54 -3.62 -3.59
C ARG A 173 6.86 -4.37 -3.79
N TRP A 174 7.90 -4.03 -3.02
CA TRP A 174 9.20 -4.69 -3.06
C TRP A 174 9.18 -6.05 -2.38
N HIS A 175 8.39 -6.23 -1.33
CA HIS A 175 8.08 -7.55 -0.76
C HIS A 175 7.54 -8.50 -1.83
N ARG A 176 6.63 -8.04 -2.68
CA ARG A 176 6.07 -8.85 -3.78
C ARG A 176 7.10 -9.21 -4.84
N VAL A 177 8.02 -8.30 -5.18
CA VAL A 177 9.10 -8.58 -6.14
C VAL A 177 10.07 -9.60 -5.58
N LEU A 178 10.60 -9.33 -4.39
CA LEU A 178 11.58 -10.21 -3.74
C LEU A 178 10.99 -11.60 -3.47
N GLY A 179 9.72 -11.68 -3.04
CA GLY A 179 9.03 -12.94 -2.82
C GLY A 179 8.96 -13.82 -4.07
N ARG A 180 8.75 -13.24 -5.26
CA ARG A 180 8.78 -13.99 -6.54
C ARG A 180 10.18 -14.51 -6.85
N ILE A 181 11.23 -13.71 -6.59
CA ILE A 181 12.61 -14.10 -6.82
C ILE A 181 13.00 -15.25 -5.88
N VAL A 182 12.70 -15.12 -4.60
CA VAL A 182 12.94 -16.15 -3.58
C VAL A 182 12.20 -17.45 -3.94
N TYR A 183 10.95 -17.34 -4.34
CA TYR A 183 10.15 -18.47 -4.79
C TYR A 183 10.83 -19.22 -5.95
N VAL A 184 11.32 -18.50 -6.97
CA VAL A 184 12.02 -19.11 -8.11
C VAL A 184 13.31 -19.79 -7.66
N LEU A 185 14.15 -19.13 -6.85
CA LEU A 185 15.42 -19.69 -6.38
C LEU A 185 15.21 -20.98 -5.56
N LEU A 186 14.25 -20.99 -4.65
CA LEU A 186 13.98 -22.16 -3.80
C LEU A 186 13.29 -23.29 -4.59
N THR A 187 12.48 -22.95 -5.58
CA THR A 187 11.91 -23.94 -6.51
C THR A 187 13.02 -24.58 -7.36
N LEU A 188 13.96 -23.79 -7.89
CA LEU A 188 15.13 -24.33 -8.59
C LEU A 188 15.97 -25.24 -7.69
N HIS A 189 16.21 -24.81 -6.44
CA HIS A 189 16.89 -25.66 -5.44
C HIS A 189 16.22 -27.03 -5.30
N ALA A 190 14.91 -27.07 -5.14
CA ALA A 190 14.15 -28.30 -4.98
C ALA A 190 14.17 -29.17 -6.25
N LEU A 191 13.93 -28.55 -7.42
CA LEU A 191 13.93 -29.27 -8.70
C LEU A 191 15.30 -29.89 -9.00
N PHE A 192 16.38 -29.18 -8.72
CA PHE A 192 17.74 -29.68 -8.93
C PHE A 192 18.06 -30.83 -7.97
N TYR A 193 17.61 -30.75 -6.70
CA TYR A 193 17.76 -31.89 -5.77
C TYR A 193 16.91 -33.11 -6.17
N LEU A 194 15.68 -32.90 -6.60
CA LEU A 194 14.83 -33.98 -7.10
C LEU A 194 15.45 -34.67 -8.33
N ASN A 195 16.00 -33.87 -9.26
CA ASN A 195 16.72 -34.42 -10.42
C ASN A 195 17.97 -35.20 -9.98
N PHE A 196 18.75 -34.70 -9.02
CA PHE A 196 19.88 -35.45 -8.45
C PHE A 196 19.45 -36.79 -7.85
N TYR A 197 18.40 -36.82 -7.05
CA TYR A 197 17.89 -38.06 -6.45
C TYR A 197 17.36 -39.02 -7.49
N TYR A 198 16.70 -38.51 -8.53
CA TYR A 198 16.17 -39.34 -9.61
C TYR A 198 17.30 -40.02 -10.40
N GLN A 199 18.31 -39.24 -10.83
CA GLN A 199 19.44 -39.77 -11.64
C GLN A 199 20.32 -40.74 -10.86
N ASN A 200 20.37 -40.66 -9.54
CA ASN A 200 21.14 -41.57 -8.70
C ASN A 200 20.30 -42.70 -8.08
N ASN A 201 19.05 -42.88 -8.51
CA ASN A 201 18.11 -43.90 -7.97
C ASN A 201 17.89 -43.78 -6.45
N LEU A 202 18.02 -42.58 -5.89
CA LEU A 202 17.89 -42.29 -4.46
C LEU A 202 16.52 -41.74 -4.08
N LEU A 203 15.62 -41.53 -5.05
CA LEU A 203 14.36 -40.81 -4.83
C LEU A 203 13.49 -41.53 -3.76
N GLY A 204 13.28 -42.83 -3.90
CA GLY A 204 12.43 -43.62 -2.99
C GLY A 204 12.93 -43.64 -1.54
N THR A 205 14.26 -43.72 -1.35
CA THR A 205 14.87 -43.80 -0.02
C THR A 205 15.06 -42.42 0.64
N LYS A 206 15.31 -41.38 -0.14
CA LYS A 206 15.61 -40.03 0.39
C LYS A 206 14.37 -39.19 0.63
N ILE A 207 13.30 -39.36 -0.18
CA ILE A 207 12.11 -38.51 -0.07
C ILE A 207 11.40 -38.66 1.29
N THR A 208 11.51 -39.84 1.91
CA THR A 208 10.93 -40.16 3.23
C THR A 208 11.87 -39.81 4.39
N SER A 209 13.15 -39.50 4.12
CA SER A 209 14.07 -39.09 5.18
C SER A 209 13.79 -37.67 5.65
N LEU A 210 13.96 -37.40 6.95
CA LEU A 210 13.50 -36.17 7.62
C LEU A 210 13.89 -34.87 6.88
N VAL A 211 15.17 -34.71 6.51
CA VAL A 211 15.67 -33.47 5.91
C VAL A 211 15.06 -33.20 4.52
N PRO A 212 15.09 -34.12 3.54
CA PRO A 212 14.37 -33.94 2.28
C PRO A 212 12.85 -33.79 2.42
N ALA A 213 12.22 -34.53 3.36
CA ALA A 213 10.79 -34.40 3.61
C ALA A 213 10.40 -32.99 4.11
N LEU A 214 11.18 -32.41 5.00
CA LEU A 214 11.00 -31.02 5.43
C LEU A 214 11.21 -30.03 4.27
N GLY A 215 12.21 -30.26 3.42
CA GLY A 215 12.42 -29.44 2.22
C GLY A 215 11.26 -29.53 1.24
N LEU A 216 10.72 -30.72 1.03
CA LEU A 216 9.55 -30.93 0.18
C LEU A 216 8.30 -30.22 0.75
N SER A 217 8.06 -30.36 2.07
CA SER A 217 6.94 -29.67 2.73
C SER A 217 7.06 -28.15 2.65
N ALA A 218 8.29 -27.61 2.78
CA ALA A 218 8.54 -26.19 2.60
C ALA A 218 8.19 -25.72 1.17
N VAL A 219 8.65 -26.44 0.15
CA VAL A 219 8.35 -26.12 -1.26
C VAL A 219 6.86 -26.24 -1.54
N MET A 220 6.17 -27.28 -1.06
CA MET A 220 4.72 -27.40 -1.20
C MET A 220 4.00 -26.22 -0.55
N GLY A 221 4.38 -25.82 0.66
CA GLY A 221 3.86 -24.62 1.31
C GLY A 221 4.07 -23.36 0.46
N MET A 222 5.25 -23.21 -0.14
CA MET A 222 5.55 -22.10 -1.03
C MET A 222 4.71 -22.12 -2.32
N GLN A 223 4.37 -23.27 -2.89
CA GLN A 223 3.46 -23.39 -4.04
C GLN A 223 2.06 -22.85 -3.66
N PHE A 224 1.53 -23.26 -2.49
CA PHE A 224 0.26 -22.73 -1.99
C PHE A 224 0.32 -21.22 -1.74
N LEU A 225 1.40 -20.75 -1.12
CA LEU A 225 1.61 -19.32 -0.87
C LEU A 225 1.64 -18.54 -2.18
N TYR A 226 2.41 -18.97 -3.17
CA TYR A 226 2.51 -18.30 -4.46
C TYR A 226 1.21 -18.38 -5.25
N GLY A 227 0.58 -19.56 -5.33
CA GLY A 227 -0.68 -19.77 -6.04
C GLY A 227 -1.80 -18.89 -5.50
N THR A 228 -1.94 -18.80 -4.17
CA THR A 228 -2.95 -17.93 -3.55
C THR A 228 -2.60 -16.45 -3.64
N ALA A 229 -1.33 -16.08 -3.81
CA ALA A 229 -0.88 -14.70 -3.99
C ALA A 229 -1.08 -14.16 -5.43
N LEU A 230 -1.48 -15.00 -6.38
CA LEU A 230 -1.82 -14.55 -7.74
C LEU A 230 -2.98 -13.55 -7.71
N SER A 231 -2.92 -12.55 -8.60
CA SER A 231 -3.93 -11.48 -8.67
C SER A 231 -5.36 -12.01 -8.83
N VAL A 232 -5.55 -13.05 -9.63
CA VAL A 232 -6.85 -13.69 -9.85
C VAL A 232 -7.43 -14.24 -8.54
N VAL A 233 -6.63 -14.98 -7.75
CA VAL A 233 -7.08 -15.56 -6.48
C VAL A 233 -7.33 -14.45 -5.44
N ARG A 234 -6.46 -13.45 -5.36
CA ARG A 234 -6.64 -12.31 -4.43
C ARG A 234 -7.90 -11.50 -4.73
N GLN A 235 -8.22 -11.29 -6.02
CA GLN A 235 -9.44 -10.59 -6.43
C GLN A 235 -10.70 -11.41 -6.14
N TYR A 236 -10.64 -12.73 -6.33
CA TYR A 236 -11.74 -13.63 -6.00
C TYR A 236 -11.95 -13.75 -4.48
N SER A 237 -10.89 -13.98 -3.71
CA SER A 237 -10.94 -14.08 -2.25
C SER A 237 -9.65 -13.63 -1.58
N TYR A 238 -9.60 -12.37 -1.19
CA TYR A 238 -8.48 -11.83 -0.40
C TYR A 238 -8.25 -12.62 0.90
N ARG A 239 -9.31 -13.19 1.48
CA ARG A 239 -9.24 -13.99 2.70
C ARG A 239 -8.44 -15.27 2.52
N VAL A 240 -8.71 -16.03 1.45
CA VAL A 240 -7.97 -17.26 1.14
C VAL A 240 -6.49 -16.93 0.99
N PHE A 241 -6.18 -15.90 0.21
CA PHE A 241 -4.80 -15.41 0.08
C PHE A 241 -4.19 -15.09 1.45
N PHE A 242 -4.83 -14.24 2.26
CA PHE A 242 -4.24 -13.72 3.48
C PHE A 242 -4.01 -14.79 4.54
N ILE A 243 -4.99 -15.67 4.76
CA ILE A 243 -4.88 -16.77 5.74
C ILE A 243 -3.79 -17.76 5.31
N THR A 244 -3.82 -18.22 4.06
CA THR A 244 -2.80 -19.16 3.55
C THR A 244 -1.41 -18.54 3.61
N HIS A 245 -1.29 -17.26 3.19
CA HIS A 245 -0.02 -16.54 3.20
C HIS A 245 0.55 -16.44 4.60
N LEU A 246 -0.26 -16.04 5.58
CA LEU A 246 0.18 -15.88 6.97
C LEU A 246 0.56 -17.23 7.61
N LEU A 247 -0.26 -18.27 7.41
CA LEU A 247 0.02 -19.61 7.97
C LEU A 247 1.33 -20.16 7.41
N VAL A 248 1.52 -20.08 6.09
CA VAL A 248 2.75 -20.57 5.45
C VAL A 248 3.94 -19.72 5.87
N ALA A 249 3.82 -18.39 5.91
CA ALA A 249 4.89 -17.50 6.35
C ALA A 249 5.31 -17.78 7.82
N LEU A 250 4.40 -18.19 8.69
CA LEU A 250 4.72 -18.59 10.05
C LEU A 250 5.35 -20.00 10.12
N ALA A 251 4.94 -20.92 9.24
CA ALA A 251 5.42 -22.29 9.25
C ALA A 251 6.79 -22.46 8.56
N LEU A 252 7.08 -21.66 7.53
CA LEU A 252 8.33 -21.78 6.77
C LEU A 252 9.60 -21.62 7.62
N PRO A 253 9.74 -20.62 8.51
CA PRO A 253 10.93 -20.47 9.33
C PRO A 253 11.27 -21.72 10.14
N PRO A 254 10.40 -22.30 10.97
CA PRO A 254 10.74 -23.51 11.72
C PRO A 254 11.02 -24.72 10.81
N ILE A 255 10.29 -24.89 9.69
CA ILE A 255 10.53 -26.00 8.75
C ILE A 255 11.94 -25.88 8.15
N ILE A 256 12.35 -24.69 7.70
CA ILE A 256 13.66 -24.45 7.10
C ILE A 256 14.77 -24.57 8.15
N TYR A 257 14.55 -24.15 9.38
CA TYR A 257 15.48 -24.31 10.47
C TYR A 257 15.91 -25.79 10.65
N PHE A 258 14.94 -26.71 10.68
CA PHE A 258 15.23 -28.14 10.81
C PHE A 258 15.70 -28.77 9.50
N HIS A 259 15.35 -28.19 8.34
CA HIS A 259 15.83 -28.67 7.02
C HIS A 259 17.31 -28.36 6.80
N ALA A 260 17.80 -27.17 7.18
CA ALA A 260 19.16 -26.73 6.87
C ALA A 260 19.78 -25.89 7.99
N LYS A 261 20.63 -26.50 8.82
CA LYS A 261 21.29 -25.84 9.95
C LYS A 261 22.05 -24.56 9.56
N HIS A 262 22.64 -24.51 8.36
CA HIS A 262 23.37 -23.34 7.87
C HIS A 262 22.50 -22.13 7.58
N SER A 263 21.21 -22.32 7.37
CA SER A 263 20.24 -21.24 7.15
C SER A 263 19.61 -20.73 8.45
N ALA A 264 19.90 -21.35 9.58
CA ALA A 264 19.30 -21.03 10.89
C ALA A 264 19.40 -19.55 11.25
N PHE A 265 20.54 -18.92 10.98
CA PHE A 265 20.75 -17.50 11.25
C PHE A 265 19.72 -16.60 10.53
N TYR A 266 19.57 -16.78 9.22
CA TYR A 266 18.63 -16.00 8.41
C TYR A 266 17.18 -16.23 8.80
N VAL A 267 16.86 -17.45 9.18
CA VAL A 267 15.53 -17.83 9.63
C VAL A 267 15.19 -17.18 10.97
N TRP A 268 16.14 -17.18 11.91
CA TRP A 268 15.95 -16.51 13.21
C TRP A 268 15.81 -15.01 13.06
N GLU A 269 16.65 -14.36 12.25
CA GLU A 269 16.50 -12.92 11.96
C GLU A 269 15.10 -12.60 11.44
N ALA A 270 14.62 -13.34 10.44
CA ALA A 270 13.30 -13.12 9.86
C ALA A 270 12.18 -13.31 10.89
N PHE A 271 12.28 -14.35 11.72
CA PHE A 271 11.27 -14.66 12.72
C PHE A 271 11.24 -13.61 13.85
N ILE A 272 12.39 -13.21 14.36
CA ILE A 272 12.50 -12.22 15.43
C ILE A 272 11.91 -10.88 14.99
N VAL A 273 12.29 -10.37 13.81
CA VAL A 273 11.78 -9.06 13.34
C VAL A 273 10.27 -9.08 13.17
N PHE A 274 9.71 -10.20 12.72
CA PHE A 274 8.29 -10.37 12.56
C PHE A 274 7.52 -10.39 13.89
N ILE A 275 8.01 -11.15 14.88
CA ILE A 275 7.40 -11.22 16.22
C ILE A 275 7.48 -9.87 16.94
N VAL A 276 8.59 -9.16 16.81
CA VAL A 276 8.76 -7.82 17.43
C VAL A 276 7.77 -6.83 16.83
N ASP A 277 7.54 -6.83 15.51
CA ASP A 277 6.54 -5.95 14.86
C ASP A 277 5.12 -6.26 15.33
N ILE A 278 4.74 -7.55 15.40
CA ILE A 278 3.43 -7.96 15.92
C ILE A 278 3.26 -7.51 17.38
N GLY A 279 4.27 -7.74 18.22
CA GLY A 279 4.26 -7.36 19.62
C GLY A 279 4.06 -5.85 19.80
N LYS A 280 4.84 -5.05 19.05
CA LYS A 280 4.69 -3.59 19.07
C LYS A 280 3.31 -3.13 18.64
N ARG A 281 2.78 -3.68 17.55
CA ARG A 281 1.45 -3.34 17.05
C ARG A 281 0.36 -3.67 18.08
N LYS A 282 0.46 -4.84 18.71
CA LYS A 282 -0.49 -5.24 19.74
C LYS A 282 -0.44 -4.30 20.97
N PHE A 283 0.76 -3.85 21.35
CA PHE A 283 0.95 -2.89 22.44
C PHE A 283 0.39 -1.49 22.08
N ASP A 284 0.57 -1.04 20.85
CA ASP A 284 0.10 0.28 20.38
C ASP A 284 -1.41 0.32 20.06
N THR A 285 -2.06 -0.83 19.89
CA THR A 285 -3.49 -0.94 19.58
C THR A 285 -4.35 -0.32 20.70
N ILE A 286 -5.33 0.48 20.29
CA ILE A 286 -6.27 1.15 21.18
C ILE A 286 -7.62 0.46 21.07
N VAL A 287 -8.19 0.00 22.18
CA VAL A 287 -9.57 -0.47 22.22
C VAL A 287 -10.46 0.71 22.63
N ALA A 288 -11.38 1.09 21.74
CA ALA A 288 -12.20 2.29 21.89
C ALA A 288 -13.71 1.95 21.81
N ASP A 289 -14.49 2.62 22.62
CA ASP A 289 -15.94 2.59 22.53
C ASP A 289 -16.38 3.34 21.28
N THR A 290 -17.01 2.62 20.36
CA THR A 290 -17.32 3.10 19.02
C THR A 290 -18.80 3.06 18.74
N LYS A 291 -19.36 4.18 18.31
CA LYS A 291 -20.72 4.28 17.76
C LYS A 291 -20.70 3.83 16.30
N VAL A 292 -21.59 2.94 15.92
CA VAL A 292 -21.68 2.39 14.56
C VAL A 292 -23.05 2.73 14.00
N GLU A 293 -23.07 3.47 12.89
CA GLU A 293 -24.31 3.99 12.28
C GLU A 293 -24.32 3.70 10.78
N LEU A 294 -25.47 3.31 10.25
CA LEU A 294 -25.73 3.30 8.80
C LEU A 294 -26.10 4.72 8.36
N ILE A 295 -25.51 5.17 7.27
CA ILE A 295 -25.91 6.45 6.65
C ILE A 295 -27.17 6.19 5.84
N PRO A 296 -28.30 6.85 6.16
CA PRO A 296 -29.58 6.60 5.49
C PRO A 296 -29.49 6.73 3.97
N GLY A 297 -30.11 5.82 3.25
CA GLY A 297 -30.13 5.81 1.80
C GLY A 297 -28.80 5.46 1.13
N THR A 298 -27.85 4.85 1.85
CA THR A 298 -26.55 4.49 1.31
C THR A 298 -26.05 3.14 1.80
N ASP A 299 -24.99 2.62 1.14
CA ASP A 299 -24.20 1.47 1.61
C ASP A 299 -23.05 1.90 2.53
N LEU A 300 -23.10 3.08 3.14
CA LEU A 300 -22.05 3.58 4.01
C LEU A 300 -22.34 3.34 5.48
N VAL A 301 -21.30 2.93 6.20
CA VAL A 301 -21.29 2.80 7.66
C VAL A 301 -20.34 3.84 8.21
N LYS A 302 -20.84 4.69 9.11
CA LYS A 302 -20.05 5.64 9.88
C LYS A 302 -19.71 5.03 11.24
N LEU A 303 -18.42 5.12 11.60
CA LEU A 303 -17.92 4.65 12.89
C LEU A 303 -17.27 5.84 13.60
N VAL A 304 -17.73 6.12 14.83
CA VAL A 304 -17.18 7.19 15.67
C VAL A 304 -16.62 6.57 16.94
N GLY A 305 -15.30 6.50 17.04
CA GLY A 305 -14.59 5.90 18.16
C GLY A 305 -14.01 6.94 19.12
N SER A 306 -14.22 6.76 20.42
CA SER A 306 -13.66 7.64 21.46
C SER A 306 -12.23 7.21 21.78
N ILE A 307 -11.24 8.00 21.34
CA ILE A 307 -9.81 7.77 21.55
C ILE A 307 -9.33 8.56 22.78
N PRO A 308 -8.47 7.99 23.63
CA PRO A 308 -7.89 8.74 24.74
C PRO A 308 -7.20 10.01 24.28
N THR A 309 -7.42 11.13 24.97
CA THR A 309 -6.87 12.45 24.62
C THR A 309 -5.35 12.44 24.49
N THR A 310 -4.65 11.63 25.28
CA THR A 310 -3.19 11.44 25.19
C THR A 310 -2.71 10.83 23.87
N LYS A 311 -3.61 10.21 23.11
CA LYS A 311 -3.31 9.54 21.83
C LYS A 311 -3.95 10.21 20.63
N ILE A 312 -4.93 11.12 20.80
CA ILE A 312 -5.66 11.78 19.71
C ILE A 312 -4.74 12.62 18.82
N ASP A 313 -3.78 13.30 19.40
CA ASP A 313 -2.78 14.11 18.71
C ASP A 313 -2.03 13.38 17.59
N ARG A 314 -1.87 12.04 17.73
CA ARG A 314 -1.20 11.24 16.70
C ARG A 314 -1.97 11.25 15.38
N PHE A 315 -3.30 11.37 15.46
CA PHE A 315 -4.20 11.37 14.31
C PHE A 315 -4.42 12.79 13.79
N ALA A 316 -4.64 13.75 14.67
CA ALA A 316 -4.93 15.13 14.33
C ALA A 316 -3.77 15.81 13.57
N LYS A 317 -2.53 15.61 14.03
CA LYS A 317 -1.33 16.18 13.40
C LYS A 317 -0.99 15.61 12.01
N ASN A 318 -1.67 14.57 11.57
CA ASN A 318 -1.35 13.85 10.35
C ASN A 318 -2.62 13.49 9.57
N PRO A 319 -3.29 14.47 8.94
CA PRO A 319 -4.47 14.22 8.12
C PRO A 319 -4.13 13.31 6.93
N GLY A 320 -5.09 12.50 6.49
CA GLY A 320 -4.87 11.54 5.41
C GLY A 320 -4.19 10.24 5.85
N THR A 321 -4.11 9.98 7.16
CA THR A 321 -3.67 8.67 7.68
C THR A 321 -4.81 7.66 7.70
N HIS A 322 -4.44 6.39 7.84
CA HIS A 322 -5.40 5.30 7.99
C HIS A 322 -5.06 4.43 9.21
N ILE A 323 -6.00 3.61 9.61
CA ILE A 323 -5.86 2.64 10.68
C ILE A 323 -6.25 1.25 10.20
N TYR A 324 -5.75 0.23 10.88
CA TYR A 324 -6.29 -1.12 10.75
C TYR A 324 -7.29 -1.34 11.89
N LEU A 325 -8.52 -1.70 11.51
CA LEU A 325 -9.61 -1.92 12.45
C LEU A 325 -9.84 -3.41 12.63
N SER A 326 -10.10 -3.84 13.87
CA SER A 326 -10.51 -5.20 14.18
C SER A 326 -11.63 -5.24 15.21
N ILE A 327 -12.43 -6.32 15.19
CA ILE A 327 -13.54 -6.53 16.11
C ILE A 327 -13.12 -7.50 17.21
N PRO A 328 -12.93 -7.03 18.45
CA PRO A 328 -12.59 -7.90 19.58
C PRO A 328 -13.64 -9.01 19.79
N PRO A 329 -13.30 -10.16 20.36
CA PRO A 329 -14.22 -11.29 20.56
C PRO A 329 -15.52 -10.93 21.25
N ALA A 330 -15.46 -10.04 22.25
CA ALA A 330 -16.61 -9.59 23.01
C ALA A 330 -17.65 -8.77 22.20
N SER A 331 -17.22 -8.21 21.07
CA SER A 331 -18.03 -7.31 20.22
C SER A 331 -18.48 -7.95 18.91
N ARG A 332 -18.22 -9.24 18.72
CA ARG A 332 -18.60 -9.94 17.47
C ARG A 332 -20.10 -10.17 17.41
N PRO A 333 -20.75 -9.87 16.27
CA PRO A 333 -22.20 -10.00 16.13
C PRO A 333 -22.68 -11.47 16.15
N ASP A 334 -21.80 -12.43 15.79
CA ASP A 334 -22.13 -13.86 15.84
C ASP A 334 -21.53 -14.49 17.09
N LYS A 335 -22.39 -14.88 18.03
CA LYS A 335 -22.04 -15.65 19.22
C LYS A 335 -21.93 -17.16 18.93
N SER A 336 -21.79 -17.54 17.65
CA SER A 336 -21.66 -18.94 17.25
C SER A 336 -20.42 -19.58 17.89
N PRO A 337 -20.56 -20.75 18.53
CA PRO A 337 -19.43 -21.47 19.15
C PRO A 337 -18.47 -22.08 18.13
N VAL A 338 -18.70 -21.91 16.81
CA VAL A 338 -17.88 -22.51 15.77
C VAL A 338 -16.55 -21.75 15.67
N ALA A 339 -15.46 -22.39 16.08
CA ALA A 339 -14.10 -21.87 16.10
C ALA A 339 -13.66 -21.25 14.74
N ALA A 340 -14.13 -21.78 13.61
CA ALA A 340 -13.82 -21.27 12.28
C ALA A 340 -14.37 -19.85 12.02
N ALA A 341 -15.55 -19.49 12.58
CA ALA A 341 -16.12 -18.14 12.46
C ALA A 341 -15.29 -17.13 13.27
N HIS A 342 -14.75 -17.53 14.41
CA HIS A 342 -13.89 -16.70 15.25
C HIS A 342 -12.51 -16.47 14.61
N LEU A 343 -11.92 -17.50 13.99
CA LEU A 343 -10.65 -17.38 13.27
C LEU A 343 -10.69 -16.32 12.16
N VAL A 344 -11.82 -16.16 11.48
CA VAL A 344 -11.97 -15.16 10.43
C VAL A 344 -11.74 -13.75 10.95
N PHE A 345 -12.22 -13.43 12.15
CA PHE A 345 -12.08 -12.10 12.75
C PHE A 345 -10.69 -11.87 13.37
N GLU A 346 -9.99 -12.92 13.81
CA GLU A 346 -8.61 -12.80 14.32
C GLU A 346 -7.65 -12.29 13.23
N PHE A 347 -7.93 -12.63 11.96
CA PHE A 347 -7.10 -12.24 10.82
C PHE A 347 -7.73 -11.14 9.97
N ALA A 348 -8.90 -10.62 10.32
CA ALA A 348 -9.56 -9.55 9.58
C ALA A 348 -9.11 -8.17 10.08
N PHE A 349 -8.02 -7.66 9.54
CA PHE A 349 -7.49 -6.32 9.77
C PHE A 349 -7.61 -5.51 8.48
N ASN A 350 -8.71 -4.81 8.31
CA ASN A 350 -8.91 -3.97 7.12
C ASN A 350 -8.46 -2.54 7.41
N PRO A 351 -7.79 -1.87 6.45
CA PRO A 351 -7.44 -0.47 6.56
C PRO A 351 -8.65 0.42 6.29
N PHE A 352 -8.78 1.47 7.09
CA PHE A 352 -9.79 2.51 6.94
C PHE A 352 -9.14 3.88 7.11
N SER A 353 -9.36 4.79 6.15
CA SER A 353 -8.86 6.16 6.26
C SER A 353 -9.59 6.89 7.39
N VAL A 354 -8.84 7.70 8.13
CA VAL A 354 -9.39 8.58 9.15
C VAL A 354 -10.08 9.76 8.46
N ALA A 355 -11.40 9.78 8.53
CA ALA A 355 -12.23 10.76 7.84
C ALA A 355 -12.33 12.11 8.58
N ALA A 356 -12.29 12.08 9.90
CA ALA A 356 -12.23 13.28 10.74
C ALA A 356 -11.65 12.93 12.11
N VAL A 357 -11.05 13.94 12.75
CA VAL A 357 -10.57 13.89 14.13
C VAL A 357 -11.12 15.13 14.83
N ASP A 358 -11.82 14.91 15.94
CA ASP A 358 -12.23 15.98 16.84
C ASP A 358 -11.34 15.92 18.09
N GLU A 359 -10.45 16.89 18.22
CA GLU A 359 -9.52 16.97 19.34
C GLU A 359 -10.24 17.32 20.64
N SER A 360 -11.34 18.07 20.55
CA SER A 360 -12.09 18.53 21.72
C SER A 360 -12.85 17.41 22.41
N SER A 361 -13.54 16.57 21.65
CA SER A 361 -14.29 15.41 22.15
C SER A 361 -13.42 14.14 22.23
N GLY A 362 -12.25 14.10 21.61
CA GLY A 362 -11.42 12.90 21.47
C GLY A 362 -12.05 11.87 20.52
N GLU A 363 -12.88 12.30 19.58
CA GLU A 363 -13.57 11.40 18.66
C GLU A 363 -12.87 11.28 17.32
N LEU A 364 -12.76 10.05 16.84
CA LEU A 364 -12.18 9.70 15.53
C LEU A 364 -13.29 9.09 14.67
N THR A 365 -13.51 9.71 13.50
CA THR A 365 -14.54 9.27 12.55
C THR A 365 -13.92 8.50 11.40
N LEU A 366 -14.52 7.34 11.09
CA LEU A 366 -14.23 6.52 9.93
C LEU A 366 -15.51 6.35 9.12
N VAL A 367 -15.37 6.18 7.80
CA VAL A 367 -16.49 5.85 6.92
C VAL A 367 -16.10 4.68 6.03
N ALA A 368 -16.89 3.63 6.04
CA ALA A 368 -16.67 2.41 5.30
C ALA A 368 -17.85 2.11 4.38
N ARG A 369 -17.57 1.69 3.14
CA ARG A 369 -18.61 1.16 2.25
C ARG A 369 -18.86 -0.31 2.58
N ARG A 370 -20.12 -0.68 2.74
CA ARG A 370 -20.55 -2.07 2.89
C ARG A 370 -20.19 -2.85 1.63
N ARG A 371 -19.44 -3.92 1.81
CA ARG A 371 -19.06 -4.88 0.77
C ARG A 371 -19.35 -6.30 1.25
N ASN A 372 -19.15 -7.28 0.37
CA ASN A 372 -19.35 -8.70 0.67
C ASN A 372 -18.31 -9.31 1.65
N GLY A 373 -17.40 -8.49 2.19
CA GLY A 373 -16.42 -8.93 3.19
C GLY A 373 -17.01 -9.10 4.60
N PRO A 374 -16.43 -9.98 5.44
CA PRO A 374 -16.95 -10.25 6.79
C PRO A 374 -16.95 -9.03 7.69
N MET A 375 -15.92 -8.20 7.61
CA MET A 375 -15.76 -7.00 8.46
C MET A 375 -16.85 -5.97 8.19
N THR A 376 -17.05 -5.59 6.92
CA THR A 376 -18.04 -4.57 6.58
C THR A 376 -19.47 -5.07 6.73
N ARG A 377 -19.72 -6.38 6.56
CA ARG A 377 -21.01 -7.00 6.93
C ARG A 377 -21.23 -6.99 8.44
N ALA A 378 -20.20 -7.28 9.24
CA ALA A 378 -20.29 -7.21 10.69
C ALA A 378 -20.60 -5.80 11.17
N PHE A 379 -19.98 -4.76 10.59
CA PHE A 379 -20.32 -3.36 10.90
C PHE A 379 -21.79 -3.03 10.57
N ALA A 380 -22.26 -3.45 9.39
CA ALA A 380 -23.66 -3.22 9.02
C ALA A 380 -24.63 -3.94 9.98
N LYS A 381 -24.28 -5.16 10.41
CA LYS A 381 -25.08 -5.91 11.40
C LYS A 381 -25.03 -5.24 12.77
N LEU A 382 -23.85 -4.82 13.25
CA LEU A 382 -23.71 -4.07 14.50
C LEU A 382 -24.52 -2.76 14.46
N ALA A 383 -24.51 -2.05 13.33
CA ALA A 383 -25.30 -0.83 13.18
C ALA A 383 -26.82 -1.09 13.21
N ALA A 384 -27.27 -2.24 12.70
CA ALA A 384 -28.70 -2.62 12.73
C ALA A 384 -29.14 -3.16 14.09
N ASP A 385 -28.28 -3.94 14.78
CA ASP A 385 -28.59 -4.58 16.06
C ASP A 385 -28.44 -3.61 17.24
N THR A 386 -27.72 -2.50 17.07
CA THR A 386 -27.46 -1.55 18.15
C THR A 386 -28.60 -0.55 18.24
N ASN A 387 -29.33 -0.53 19.35
CA ASN A 387 -30.30 0.53 19.66
C ASN A 387 -29.63 1.90 19.51
N ALA A 388 -30.32 2.89 18.96
CA ALA A 388 -29.78 4.21 18.66
C ALA A 388 -29.00 4.78 19.86
N GLY A 389 -27.67 4.81 19.75
CA GLY A 389 -26.74 5.33 20.78
C GLY A 389 -25.86 4.31 21.50
N ALA A 390 -26.09 3.01 21.37
CA ALA A 390 -25.22 2.02 22.02
C ALA A 390 -23.83 2.00 21.35
N ARG A 391 -22.77 1.88 22.16
CA ARG A 391 -21.37 1.83 21.71
C ARG A 391 -20.83 0.40 21.77
N VAL A 392 -19.98 0.05 20.81
CA VAL A 392 -19.34 -1.25 20.67
C VAL A 392 -17.83 -1.08 20.75
N LYS A 393 -17.13 -1.97 21.44
CA LYS A 393 -15.68 -1.92 21.53
C LYS A 393 -15.05 -2.39 20.22
N LEU A 394 -14.28 -1.52 19.58
CA LEU A 394 -13.45 -1.85 18.41
C LEU A 394 -11.97 -1.58 18.71
N ALA A 395 -11.07 -2.30 18.05
CA ALA A 395 -9.64 -2.14 18.21
C ALA A 395 -9.04 -1.40 17.03
N PHE A 396 -8.32 -0.31 17.33
CA PHE A 396 -7.71 0.64 16.40
C PHE A 396 -6.19 0.46 16.44
N ASP A 397 -5.59 0.02 15.34
CA ASP A 397 -4.14 -0.14 15.17
C ASP A 397 -3.65 0.93 14.18
N GLY A 398 -2.88 1.89 14.61
CA GLY A 398 -2.37 3.02 13.81
C GLY A 398 -2.02 4.26 14.63
N PRO A 399 -1.80 5.42 13.97
CA PRO A 399 -2.00 5.73 12.56
C PRO A 399 -0.88 5.23 11.63
N TYR A 400 -1.27 4.86 10.41
CA TYR A 400 -0.39 4.46 9.31
C TYR A 400 -0.54 5.40 8.11
N GLY A 401 0.32 5.22 7.09
CA GLY A 401 0.31 6.00 5.85
C GLY A 401 1.51 6.91 5.70
N CYS A 402 1.61 7.55 4.54
CA CYS A 402 2.74 8.41 4.19
C CYS A 402 2.49 9.91 4.40
N ALA A 403 1.30 10.32 4.87
CA ALA A 403 0.93 11.72 5.03
C ALA A 403 1.93 12.55 5.86
N LYS A 404 2.51 11.96 6.91
CA LYS A 404 3.61 12.59 7.69
C LYS A 404 4.84 12.98 6.87
N ARG A 405 4.98 12.47 5.67
CA ARG A 405 6.17 12.56 4.81
C ARG A 405 5.89 13.35 3.55
N PHE A 406 4.66 13.83 3.39
CA PHE A 406 4.31 14.76 2.32
C PHE A 406 5.14 16.04 2.44
N PRO A 407 5.46 16.68 1.31
CA PRO A 407 5.92 18.06 1.37
C PRO A 407 4.88 18.93 2.07
N ASN A 408 5.26 20.08 2.57
CA ASN A 408 4.30 20.98 3.21
C ASN A 408 3.29 21.50 2.17
N LEU A 409 2.13 20.84 2.10
CA LEU A 409 1.07 21.20 1.16
C LEU A 409 0.45 22.58 1.48
N ALA A 410 0.43 22.99 2.74
CA ALA A 410 -0.06 24.31 3.16
C ALA A 410 0.99 25.42 2.98
N GLY A 411 2.25 25.06 2.70
CA GLY A 411 3.35 26.00 2.55
C GLY A 411 3.47 26.57 1.14
N PRO A 412 4.43 27.46 0.93
CA PRO A 412 4.65 28.13 -0.35
C PRO A 412 5.32 27.23 -1.39
N GLU A 413 5.42 25.94 -1.14
CA GLU A 413 6.05 24.98 -2.05
C GLU A 413 5.19 24.72 -3.30
N PHE A 414 3.87 24.81 -3.16
CA PHE A 414 2.92 24.60 -4.25
C PHE A 414 2.06 25.83 -4.48
N ASP A 415 1.89 26.18 -5.74
CA ASP A 415 1.05 27.29 -6.16
C ASP A 415 -0.42 26.86 -6.31
N GLN A 416 -0.64 25.55 -6.56
CA GLN A 416 -1.98 24.98 -6.69
C GLN A 416 -2.00 23.51 -6.23
N ILE A 417 -3.11 23.13 -5.62
CA ILE A 417 -3.34 21.77 -5.13
C ILE A 417 -4.65 21.26 -5.74
N LEU A 418 -4.57 20.09 -6.38
CA LEU A 418 -5.73 19.38 -6.92
C LEU A 418 -5.94 18.08 -6.13
N LEU A 419 -7.08 17.97 -5.47
CA LEU A 419 -7.51 16.78 -4.74
C LEU A 419 -8.61 16.09 -5.54
N VAL A 420 -8.46 14.80 -5.85
CA VAL A 420 -9.45 14.05 -6.61
C VAL A 420 -9.89 12.82 -5.82
N ALA A 421 -11.19 12.72 -5.56
CA ALA A 421 -11.79 11.66 -4.78
C ALA A 421 -12.84 10.88 -5.57
N GLY A 422 -12.84 9.56 -5.41
CA GLY A 422 -13.88 8.66 -5.90
C GLY A 422 -14.59 7.94 -4.76
N GLY A 423 -15.90 8.23 -4.57
CA GLY A 423 -16.70 7.63 -3.50
C GLY A 423 -16.11 7.88 -2.11
N VAL A 424 -15.88 6.79 -1.36
CA VAL A 424 -15.26 6.86 -0.02
C VAL A 424 -13.79 7.31 -0.03
N GLY A 425 -13.16 7.49 -1.19
CA GLY A 425 -11.82 8.09 -1.29
C GLY A 425 -11.75 9.53 -0.71
N ALA A 426 -12.89 10.19 -0.58
CA ALA A 426 -12.99 11.47 0.11
C ALA A 426 -12.58 11.40 1.60
N THR A 427 -12.61 10.24 2.22
CA THR A 427 -12.09 10.06 3.60
C THR A 427 -10.59 10.32 3.72
N PHE A 428 -9.85 10.27 2.61
CA PHE A 428 -8.45 10.67 2.54
C PHE A 428 -8.29 12.14 2.13
N THR A 429 -9.00 12.58 1.08
CA THR A 429 -8.77 13.92 0.51
C THR A 429 -9.39 15.04 1.32
N LEU A 430 -10.54 14.80 1.97
CA LEU A 430 -11.25 15.83 2.71
C LEU A 430 -10.55 16.30 3.99
N PRO A 431 -9.98 15.41 4.83
CA PRO A 431 -9.15 15.83 5.95
C PRO A 431 -7.94 16.66 5.52
N LEU A 432 -7.32 16.30 4.39
CA LEU A 432 -6.20 17.07 3.81
C LEU A 432 -6.67 18.44 3.32
N TYR A 433 -7.81 18.51 2.63
CA TYR A 433 -8.42 19.74 2.17
C TYR A 433 -8.64 20.71 3.34
N ARG A 434 -9.31 20.24 4.39
CA ARG A 434 -9.59 21.04 5.59
C ARG A 434 -8.32 21.48 6.30
N TRP A 435 -7.36 20.59 6.44
CA TRP A 435 -6.08 20.90 7.07
C TRP A 435 -5.28 21.94 6.28
N ILE A 436 -5.21 21.83 4.94
CA ILE A 436 -4.50 22.80 4.12
C ILE A 436 -5.10 24.20 4.30
N LEU A 437 -6.43 24.31 4.27
CA LEU A 437 -7.12 25.59 4.42
C LEU A 437 -7.08 26.14 5.85
N SER A 438 -7.02 25.28 6.86
CA SER A 438 -6.83 25.74 8.25
C SER A 438 -5.43 26.33 8.49
N GLU A 439 -4.40 25.74 7.88
CA GLU A 439 -3.02 26.24 7.98
C GLU A 439 -2.77 27.44 7.05
N ASN A 440 -3.39 27.46 5.87
CA ASN A 440 -3.24 28.50 4.87
C ASN A 440 -4.58 28.81 4.16
N PRO A 441 -5.40 29.73 4.67
CA PRO A 441 -6.68 30.08 4.05
C PRO A 441 -6.56 30.65 2.62
N ALA A 442 -5.39 31.14 2.22
CA ALA A 442 -5.11 31.67 0.88
C ALA A 442 -4.60 30.59 -0.10
N ALA A 443 -4.45 29.33 0.33
CA ALA A 443 -4.02 28.25 -0.53
C ALA A 443 -5.03 28.00 -1.65
N ARG A 444 -4.54 27.89 -2.89
CA ARG A 444 -5.37 27.56 -4.06
C ARG A 444 -5.57 26.04 -4.11
N VAL A 445 -6.63 25.56 -3.45
CA VAL A 445 -6.99 24.14 -3.38
C VAL A 445 -8.30 23.93 -4.12
N GLN A 446 -8.31 22.96 -5.03
CA GLN A 446 -9.51 22.50 -5.71
C GLN A 446 -9.75 21.04 -5.39
N MET A 447 -10.97 20.67 -5.01
CA MET A 447 -11.36 19.30 -4.76
C MET A 447 -12.44 18.84 -5.74
N ILE A 448 -12.16 17.72 -6.41
CA ILE A 448 -13.10 17.03 -7.30
C ILE A 448 -13.56 15.77 -6.59
N TRP A 449 -14.86 15.64 -6.38
CA TRP A 449 -15.41 14.49 -5.68
C TRP A 449 -16.51 13.83 -6.52
N ALA A 450 -16.22 12.61 -7.02
CA ALA A 450 -17.17 11.80 -7.76
C ALA A 450 -17.82 10.78 -6.84
N VAL A 451 -19.14 10.78 -6.72
CA VAL A 451 -19.94 9.84 -5.92
C VAL A 451 -21.01 9.21 -6.80
N ARG A 452 -21.56 8.06 -6.39
CA ARG A 452 -22.66 7.42 -7.10
C ARG A 452 -23.95 8.18 -6.91
N GLY A 453 -24.38 8.32 -5.67
CA GLY A 453 -25.58 9.04 -5.30
C GLY A 453 -25.30 10.15 -4.29
N ALA A 454 -26.23 11.10 -4.19
CA ALA A 454 -26.08 12.26 -3.31
C ALA A 454 -25.91 11.88 -1.83
N GLY A 455 -26.55 10.78 -1.39
CA GLY A 455 -26.41 10.25 -0.03
C GLY A 455 -24.96 9.90 0.33
N ASP A 456 -24.15 9.45 -0.63
CA ASP A 456 -22.74 9.12 -0.41
C ASP A 456 -21.90 10.34 0.02
N ALA A 457 -22.40 11.58 -0.18
CA ALA A 457 -21.72 12.82 0.18
C ALA A 457 -22.23 13.45 1.48
N THR A 458 -23.15 12.81 2.22
CA THR A 458 -23.77 13.40 3.42
C THR A 458 -23.00 13.18 4.73
N TRP A 459 -22.07 12.21 4.76
CA TRP A 459 -21.33 11.86 5.98
C TRP A 459 -20.44 12.98 6.56
N PRO A 460 -19.95 13.96 5.77
CA PRO A 460 -19.09 15.02 6.30
C PRO A 460 -19.83 16.19 6.94
N VAL A 461 -21.16 16.20 6.87
CA VAL A 461 -22.00 17.35 7.26
C VAL A 461 -22.16 17.54 8.78
N ALA A 462 -21.69 16.62 9.61
CA ALA A 462 -21.82 16.71 11.06
C ALA A 462 -20.51 17.24 11.69
N GLY A 463 -20.48 18.52 12.06
CA GLY A 463 -19.39 19.18 12.80
C GLY A 463 -19.37 20.70 12.59
N GLU A 464 -18.95 21.47 13.58
CA GLU A 464 -18.85 22.91 13.54
C GLU A 464 -17.90 23.39 12.42
N GLY A 465 -18.46 23.98 11.40
CA GLY A 465 -17.75 24.54 10.24
C GLY A 465 -18.70 24.73 9.07
N LYS A 466 -18.32 25.54 8.09
CA LYS A 466 -19.06 25.69 6.83
C LYS A 466 -19.35 24.29 6.27
N SER A 467 -20.61 24.02 5.98
CA SER A 467 -21.00 22.80 5.30
C SER A 467 -20.13 22.66 4.05
N ILE A 468 -19.57 21.45 3.81
CA ILE A 468 -18.82 21.14 2.58
C ILE A 468 -19.61 21.53 1.33
N VAL A 469 -20.91 21.57 1.46
CA VAL A 469 -21.90 21.90 0.46
C VAL A 469 -21.88 23.41 0.10
N GLU A 470 -21.26 24.25 0.91
CA GLU A 470 -21.20 25.71 0.72
C GLU A 470 -19.82 26.17 0.19
N ASP A 471 -18.93 25.24 -0.14
CA ASP A 471 -17.57 25.55 -0.56
C ASP A 471 -17.42 25.43 -2.09
N ASP A 472 -17.30 26.56 -2.76
CA ASP A 472 -17.15 26.67 -4.22
C ASP A 472 -15.88 25.98 -4.76
N SER A 473 -14.92 25.68 -3.89
CA SER A 473 -13.69 24.99 -4.26
C SER A 473 -13.87 23.45 -4.34
N ILE A 474 -15.02 22.95 -3.91
CA ILE A 474 -15.40 21.52 -4.01
C ILE A 474 -16.41 21.34 -5.14
N GLN A 475 -16.03 20.57 -6.16
CA GLN A 475 -16.93 20.19 -7.26
C GLN A 475 -17.42 18.76 -7.04
N LEU A 476 -18.72 18.59 -6.87
CA LEU A 476 -19.36 17.30 -6.66
C LEU A 476 -19.96 16.77 -7.98
N PHE A 477 -19.61 15.52 -8.33
CA PHE A 477 -20.10 14.82 -9.53
C PHE A 477 -20.91 13.59 -9.09
N LEU A 478 -22.19 13.57 -9.46
CA LEU A 478 -23.06 12.39 -9.31
C LEU A 478 -22.93 11.54 -10.58
N THR A 479 -22.57 10.26 -10.44
CA THR A 479 -22.20 9.38 -11.57
C THR A 479 -23.24 8.33 -11.91
N GLU A 480 -24.28 8.15 -11.11
CA GLU A 480 -25.43 7.29 -11.39
C GLU A 480 -26.70 8.13 -11.49
N ASP A 481 -27.52 7.82 -12.50
CA ASP A 481 -28.80 8.47 -12.75
C ASP A 481 -29.77 8.22 -11.60
N ILE A 482 -30.39 9.27 -11.09
CA ILE A 482 -31.46 9.15 -10.08
C ILE A 482 -32.72 8.53 -10.71
N LEU A 483 -32.81 8.53 -12.04
CA LEU A 483 -33.99 8.12 -12.79
C LEU A 483 -33.91 6.72 -13.41
N ASP A 484 -32.74 6.11 -13.50
CA ASP A 484 -32.53 4.81 -14.17
C ASP A 484 -32.67 3.58 -13.24
N SER A 485 -32.97 3.78 -11.97
CA SER A 485 -33.27 2.71 -11.00
C SER A 485 -34.62 2.02 -11.24
N GLY A 486 -35.42 2.52 -12.18
CA GLY A 486 -36.79 2.05 -12.46
C GLY A 486 -36.92 0.90 -13.46
N ASN A 487 -35.85 0.46 -14.15
CA ASN A 487 -35.99 -0.49 -15.28
C ASN A 487 -35.17 -1.78 -15.18
N GLY A 488 -34.78 -2.20 -13.99
CA GLY A 488 -34.18 -3.53 -13.74
C GLY A 488 -35.12 -4.39 -12.92
N ASN A 489 -35.61 -5.50 -13.46
CA ASN A 489 -36.49 -6.54 -12.88
C ASN A 489 -36.05 -7.01 -11.47
N ALA A 490 -36.12 -6.15 -10.47
CA ALA A 490 -36.11 -6.52 -9.06
C ALA A 490 -37.48 -6.18 -8.50
N GLY A 491 -38.23 -7.18 -8.04
CA GLY A 491 -39.52 -6.99 -7.41
C GLY A 491 -39.44 -5.98 -6.25
N PRO A 492 -40.54 -5.29 -5.91
CA PRO A 492 -40.54 -4.21 -4.94
C PRO A 492 -40.16 -4.75 -3.56
N SER A 493 -38.92 -4.56 -3.15
CA SER A 493 -38.56 -4.64 -1.74
C SER A 493 -38.78 -3.26 -1.13
N ALA A 494 -39.57 -3.19 -0.05
CA ALA A 494 -39.91 -1.94 0.65
C ALA A 494 -38.72 -1.06 1.05
N GLY A 495 -37.47 -1.59 0.98
CA GLY A 495 -36.23 -0.84 1.19
C GLY A 495 -35.72 -0.06 -0.02
N GLY A 496 -36.18 -0.37 -1.25
CA GLY A 496 -35.73 0.31 -2.47
C GLY A 496 -36.29 1.73 -2.63
N GLU A 497 -37.58 1.89 -2.33
CA GLU A 497 -38.27 3.20 -2.39
C GLU A 497 -37.73 4.18 -1.33
N GLU A 498 -37.42 3.70 -0.13
CA GLU A 498 -36.87 4.53 0.95
C GLU A 498 -35.46 5.03 0.63
N ILE A 499 -34.64 4.21 -0.05
CA ILE A 499 -33.31 4.57 -0.52
C ILE A 499 -33.40 5.62 -1.65
N GLU A 500 -34.35 5.47 -2.56
CA GLU A 500 -34.56 6.39 -3.67
C GLU A 500 -35.05 7.76 -3.20
N LEU A 501 -36.04 7.80 -2.30
CA LEU A 501 -36.54 9.03 -1.68
C LEU A 501 -35.47 9.74 -0.83
N ALA A 502 -34.64 9.01 -0.11
CA ALA A 502 -33.53 9.56 0.65
C ALA A 502 -32.45 10.18 -0.25
N ASN A 503 -32.14 9.53 -1.37
CA ASN A 503 -31.20 10.07 -2.37
C ASN A 503 -31.74 11.35 -3.03
N VAL A 504 -33.03 11.39 -3.40
CA VAL A 504 -33.68 12.58 -3.99
C VAL A 504 -33.71 13.74 -3.00
N SER A 505 -34.04 13.47 -1.72
CA SER A 505 -34.04 14.51 -0.69
C SER A 505 -32.64 15.03 -0.38
N SER A 506 -31.64 14.16 -0.37
CA SER A 506 -30.24 14.53 -0.22
C SER A 506 -29.72 15.32 -1.42
N ALA A 507 -30.07 14.92 -2.64
CA ALA A 507 -29.74 15.64 -3.86
C ALA A 507 -30.35 17.05 -3.90
N ARG A 508 -31.61 17.21 -3.42
CA ARG A 508 -32.25 18.53 -3.32
C ARG A 508 -31.57 19.44 -2.31
N ARG A 509 -31.13 18.92 -1.15
CA ARG A 509 -30.35 19.69 -0.16
C ARG A 509 -29.01 20.10 -0.71
N LEU A 510 -28.28 19.19 -1.37
CA LEU A 510 -26.96 19.46 -1.91
C LEU A 510 -27.02 20.47 -3.08
N LYS A 511 -28.05 20.40 -3.93
CA LYS A 511 -28.20 21.26 -5.11
C LYS A 511 -28.39 22.76 -4.76
N SER A 512 -28.84 23.08 -3.56
CA SER A 512 -29.04 24.49 -3.14
C SER A 512 -27.74 25.20 -2.76
N TYR A 513 -26.64 24.49 -2.57
CA TYR A 513 -25.42 25.06 -1.95
C TYR A 513 -24.11 24.77 -2.69
N THR A 514 -23.99 23.73 -3.51
CA THR A 514 -22.71 23.34 -4.16
C THR A 514 -22.87 23.25 -5.67
N PRO A 515 -21.83 23.63 -6.48
CA PRO A 515 -21.79 23.34 -7.91
C PRO A 515 -21.84 21.84 -8.13
N MET A 516 -23.01 21.30 -8.48
CA MET A 516 -23.25 19.88 -8.61
C MET A 516 -23.47 19.53 -10.09
N HIS A 517 -22.63 18.62 -10.59
CA HIS A 517 -22.79 18.05 -11.91
C HIS A 517 -23.55 16.73 -11.82
N ILE A 518 -24.80 16.71 -12.27
CA ILE A 518 -25.66 15.51 -12.28
C ILE A 518 -25.42 14.73 -13.58
N ASP A 519 -25.40 13.40 -13.49
CA ASP A 519 -25.29 12.42 -14.57
C ASP A 519 -24.02 12.53 -15.42
N LYS A 520 -22.93 12.97 -14.79
CA LYS A 520 -21.65 13.11 -15.49
C LYS A 520 -20.49 12.61 -14.64
N ARG A 521 -19.69 11.76 -15.23
CA ARG A 521 -18.33 11.52 -14.70
C ARG A 521 -17.50 12.78 -14.88
N PRO A 522 -16.59 13.12 -13.93
CA PRO A 522 -15.69 14.25 -14.10
C PRO A 522 -14.83 14.06 -15.34
N ASN A 523 -14.78 15.05 -16.21
CA ASN A 523 -13.85 15.07 -17.33
C ASN A 523 -12.45 15.43 -16.80
N LEU A 524 -11.68 14.40 -16.44
CA LEU A 524 -10.36 14.55 -15.83
C LEU A 524 -9.37 15.26 -16.76
N GLN A 525 -9.48 15.07 -18.08
CA GLN A 525 -8.65 15.76 -19.05
C GLN A 525 -8.88 17.27 -19.00
N LYS A 526 -10.15 17.69 -19.06
CA LYS A 526 -10.52 19.12 -19.01
C LYS A 526 -10.05 19.73 -17.69
N ILE A 527 -10.29 19.07 -16.55
CA ILE A 527 -9.89 19.55 -15.23
C ILE A 527 -8.38 19.75 -15.17
N VAL A 528 -7.59 18.76 -15.63
CA VAL A 528 -6.13 18.86 -15.68
C VAL A 528 -5.68 19.99 -16.59
N ASP A 529 -6.28 20.09 -17.79
CA ASP A 529 -5.93 21.15 -18.74
C ASP A 529 -6.24 22.55 -18.17
N ASP A 530 -7.35 22.73 -17.48
CA ASP A 530 -7.72 24.00 -16.86
C ASP A 530 -6.76 24.40 -15.73
N VAL A 531 -6.33 23.43 -14.89
CA VAL A 531 -5.31 23.63 -13.85
C VAL A 531 -4.00 24.12 -14.47
N PHE A 532 -3.53 23.49 -15.56
CA PHE A 532 -2.21 23.78 -16.13
C PHE A 532 -2.18 24.94 -17.13
N ARG A 533 -3.34 25.43 -17.59
CA ARG A 533 -3.42 26.61 -18.44
C ARG A 533 -3.22 27.92 -17.68
N GLN A 534 -3.47 27.95 -16.37
CA GLN A 534 -3.46 29.17 -15.57
C GLN A 534 -2.07 29.77 -15.37
N GLY A 535 -1.00 28.97 -15.38
CA GLY A 535 0.37 29.47 -15.23
C GLY A 535 1.43 28.47 -15.69
N VAL A 536 2.41 28.93 -16.50
CA VAL A 536 3.43 28.02 -17.08
C VAL A 536 4.42 27.50 -16.07
N GLU A 537 4.65 28.20 -14.98
CA GLU A 537 5.73 27.94 -14.00
C GLU A 537 5.20 27.48 -12.65
N GLU A 538 3.88 27.35 -12.53
CA GLU A 538 3.24 26.91 -11.29
C GLU A 538 3.63 25.48 -10.92
N ARG A 539 3.86 25.28 -9.64
CA ARG A 539 4.13 23.97 -9.02
C ARG A 539 2.80 23.40 -8.52
N VAL A 540 2.37 22.32 -9.11
CA VAL A 540 1.08 21.71 -8.81
C VAL A 540 1.27 20.44 -8.01
N ALA A 541 0.55 20.31 -6.89
CA ALA A 541 0.39 19.06 -6.17
C ALA A 541 -0.93 18.41 -6.58
N VAL A 542 -0.89 17.12 -6.93
CA VAL A 542 -2.09 16.34 -7.29
C VAL A 542 -2.15 15.10 -6.42
N LEU A 543 -3.24 14.98 -5.66
CA LEU A 543 -3.51 13.82 -4.81
C LEU A 543 -4.81 13.16 -5.25
N VAL A 544 -4.81 11.85 -5.35
CA VAL A 544 -6.00 11.09 -5.73
C VAL A 544 -6.22 9.92 -4.78
N CYS A 545 -7.51 9.67 -4.48
CA CYS A 545 -7.95 8.48 -3.78
C CYS A 545 -9.28 8.00 -4.36
N GLY A 546 -9.31 6.81 -4.94
CA GLY A 546 -10.51 6.27 -5.56
C GLY A 546 -10.24 5.03 -6.42
N PRO A 547 -11.13 4.71 -7.38
CA PRO A 547 -10.93 3.59 -8.28
C PRO A 547 -9.62 3.68 -9.05
N GLU A 548 -8.93 2.55 -9.21
CA GLU A 548 -7.62 2.50 -9.90
C GLU A 548 -7.68 3.03 -11.34
N ALA A 549 -8.80 2.77 -12.05
CA ALA A 549 -9.01 3.31 -13.40
C ALA A 549 -9.00 4.84 -13.42
N MET A 550 -9.65 5.49 -12.44
CA MET A 550 -9.67 6.95 -12.32
C MET A 550 -8.25 7.51 -12.03
N ALA A 551 -7.50 6.86 -11.14
CA ALA A 551 -6.14 7.28 -10.82
C ALA A 551 -5.20 7.14 -12.04
N ARG A 552 -5.32 6.05 -12.80
CA ARG A 552 -4.55 5.83 -14.05
C ARG A 552 -4.89 6.85 -15.13
N GLU A 553 -6.17 7.13 -15.33
CA GLU A 553 -6.63 8.14 -16.28
C GLU A 553 -6.09 9.52 -15.93
N LEU A 554 -6.26 9.95 -14.66
CA LEU A 554 -5.73 11.22 -14.17
C LEU A 554 -4.21 11.31 -14.36
N ARG A 555 -3.48 10.25 -14.02
CA ARG A 555 -2.02 10.17 -14.19
C ARG A 555 -1.63 10.30 -15.67
N SER A 556 -2.37 9.69 -16.59
CA SER A 556 -2.06 9.77 -18.03
C SER A 556 -2.19 11.21 -18.57
N HIS A 557 -3.22 11.94 -18.16
CA HIS A 557 -3.42 13.34 -18.53
C HIS A 557 -2.35 14.26 -17.93
N LEU A 558 -1.98 14.05 -16.67
CA LEU A 558 -0.88 14.76 -16.03
C LEU A 558 0.47 14.51 -16.72
N GLY A 559 0.69 13.28 -17.22
CA GLY A 559 1.91 12.90 -17.94
C GLY A 559 2.18 13.74 -19.18
N ILE A 560 1.15 14.25 -19.85
CA ILE A 560 1.27 15.17 -21.00
C ILE A 560 1.96 16.47 -20.55
N TRP A 561 1.55 17.02 -19.43
CA TRP A 561 2.10 18.26 -18.88
C TRP A 561 3.50 18.09 -18.26
N VAL A 562 3.76 16.95 -17.64
CA VAL A 562 5.13 16.61 -17.17
C VAL A 562 6.10 16.51 -18.34
N ARG A 563 5.69 15.91 -19.47
CA ARG A 563 6.52 15.87 -20.70
C ARG A 563 6.79 17.26 -21.25
N LYS A 564 5.84 18.21 -21.11
CA LYS A 564 6.03 19.63 -21.44
C LYS A 564 6.90 20.39 -20.43
N GLY A 565 7.42 19.71 -19.39
CA GLY A 565 8.35 20.28 -18.40
C GLY A 565 7.68 20.88 -17.16
N ARG A 566 6.36 20.74 -17.00
CA ARG A 566 5.63 21.26 -15.84
C ARG A 566 6.03 20.51 -14.56
N TYR A 567 5.98 21.21 -13.44
CA TYR A 567 6.21 20.62 -12.13
C TYR A 567 4.91 20.02 -11.61
N VAL A 568 4.92 18.71 -11.40
CA VAL A 568 3.82 17.96 -10.78
C VAL A 568 4.38 17.13 -9.64
N TRP A 569 3.85 17.33 -8.44
CA TRP A 569 3.98 16.37 -7.36
C TRP A 569 2.73 15.50 -7.33
N TRP A 570 2.91 14.19 -7.37
CA TRP A 570 1.85 13.22 -7.52
C TRP A 570 1.80 12.27 -6.33
N HIS A 571 0.61 12.07 -5.77
CA HIS A 571 0.35 11.01 -4.81
C HIS A 571 -0.96 10.31 -5.14
N ASN A 572 -0.92 8.96 -5.16
CA ASN A 572 -2.09 8.10 -5.30
C ASN A 572 -2.25 7.27 -4.03
N GLU A 573 -3.25 7.59 -3.24
CA GLU A 573 -3.61 6.78 -2.07
C GLU A 573 -4.52 5.64 -2.53
N SER A 574 -3.98 4.44 -2.56
CA SER A 574 -4.68 3.25 -3.06
C SER A 574 -4.64 2.14 -2.03
N PHE A 575 -5.82 1.65 -1.68
CA PHE A 575 -6.03 0.45 -0.87
C PHE A 575 -6.40 -0.76 -1.75
N ALA A 576 -5.89 -0.82 -2.98
CA ALA A 576 -6.04 -1.97 -3.87
C ALA A 576 -5.23 -3.15 -3.34
N TRP A 577 -5.91 -4.09 -2.74
CA TRP A 577 -5.38 -5.35 -2.18
C TRP A 577 -5.54 -6.52 -3.13
#